data_ad2efe939334763cc2de1b360eedcc5e
#
_entry.id   ad2efe939334763cc2de1b360eedcc5e
#
_cell.length_a   1.000
_cell.length_b   1.000
_cell.length_c   1.000
_cell.angle_alpha   90.00
_cell.angle_beta   90.00
_cell.angle_gamma   90.00
#
_symmetry.space_group_name_H-M   'P 1'
#
loop_
_entity.id
_entity.type
_entity.pdbx_description
1 polymer ?
#
loop_
_entity_poly.entity_id
_entity_poly.type
_entity_poly.pdbx_seq_one_letter_code
_entity_poly.pdbx_strand_id
1 'polypeptide(L)'
;MIETELDVLRDVSRRLEGAGISFMLTGSVAMNYYAQPRMTRDIDLVVSLNETQIEEFFRLFESEYYFDRQNVTHAISRRGMFNLIHSDAVIKVDCVVLKSSAYRQEEFARRRQINLGDFKTWIVSREDLILSKLFWARDSKSEMQLGDVRNLLSTDCDMEYLRSRAKTLKVDALLEEILGE
;
A
#
# COMPACT_ATOMS: atom_id res chain seq x y z
N MET A 1 -0.53 -9.39 22.75
CA MET A 1 0.05 -10.44 21.88
C MET A 1 -0.26 -10.03 20.46
N ILE A 2 0.71 -10.08 19.54
CA ILE A 2 0.51 -9.77 18.11
C ILE A 2 0.33 -11.12 17.41
N GLU A 3 -0.86 -11.36 16.87
CA GLU A 3 -1.23 -12.65 16.27
C GLU A 3 -1.84 -12.51 14.87
N THR A 4 -2.36 -11.33 14.53
CA THR A 4 -3.08 -11.10 13.28
C THR A 4 -2.42 -10.02 12.42
N GLU A 5 -2.78 -9.98 11.12
CA GLU A 5 -2.36 -8.92 10.20
C GLU A 5 -2.77 -7.52 10.71
N LEU A 6 -3.94 -7.42 11.35
CA LEU A 6 -4.39 -6.14 11.93
C LEU A 6 -3.55 -5.72 13.14
N ASP A 7 -3.09 -6.65 13.96
CA ASP A 7 -2.20 -6.35 15.08
C ASP A 7 -0.85 -5.86 14.59
N VAL A 8 -0.27 -6.52 13.57
CA VAL A 8 0.98 -6.08 12.94
C VAL A 8 0.80 -4.72 12.28
N LEU A 9 -0.28 -4.50 11.56
CA LEU A 9 -0.57 -3.19 10.94
C LEU A 9 -0.71 -2.09 12.00
N ARG A 10 -1.38 -2.37 13.12
CA ARG A 10 -1.49 -1.44 14.27
C ARG A 10 -0.11 -1.07 14.81
N ASP A 11 0.73 -2.07 15.05
CA ASP A 11 2.08 -1.87 15.61
C ASP A 11 2.96 -1.05 14.66
N VAL A 12 3.01 -1.43 13.39
CA VAL A 12 3.77 -0.71 12.36
C VAL A 12 3.28 0.73 12.20
N SER A 13 1.95 0.94 12.14
CA SER A 13 1.36 2.26 12.03
C SER A 13 1.76 3.17 13.18
N ARG A 14 1.71 2.66 14.43
CA ARG A 14 2.10 3.41 15.63
C ARG A 14 3.59 3.78 15.62
N ARG A 15 4.47 2.85 15.24
CA ARG A 15 5.92 3.09 15.16
C ARG A 15 6.25 4.15 14.14
N LEU A 16 5.71 4.05 12.93
CA LEU A 16 5.94 5.01 11.86
C LEU A 16 5.39 6.40 12.23
N GLU A 17 4.16 6.48 12.75
CA GLU A 17 3.55 7.73 13.18
C GLU A 17 4.34 8.40 14.33
N GLY A 18 4.75 7.61 15.32
CA GLY A 18 5.56 8.09 16.46
C GLY A 18 6.92 8.66 16.05
N ALA A 19 7.50 8.17 14.95
CA ALA A 19 8.75 8.67 14.39
C ALA A 19 8.53 9.76 13.31
N GLY A 20 7.30 10.20 13.06
CA GLY A 20 7.00 11.19 12.02
C GLY A 20 7.26 10.70 10.60
N ILE A 21 7.33 9.39 10.38
CA ILE A 21 7.50 8.77 9.06
C ILE A 21 6.13 8.62 8.43
N SER A 22 5.88 9.37 7.36
CA SER A 22 4.62 9.30 6.63
C SER A 22 4.51 7.98 5.86
N PHE A 23 3.32 7.37 5.89
CA PHE A 23 3.04 6.10 5.23
C PHE A 23 1.59 6.02 4.73
N MET A 24 1.29 4.98 3.97
CA MET A 24 -0.02 4.72 3.40
C MET A 24 -0.22 3.21 3.21
N LEU A 25 -1.28 2.66 3.80
CA LEU A 25 -1.73 1.30 3.54
C LEU A 25 -2.27 1.20 2.11
N THR A 26 -1.87 0.16 1.39
CA THR A 26 -2.28 -0.14 0.02
C THR A 26 -2.54 -1.65 -0.15
N GLY A 27 -2.59 -2.14 -1.38
CA GLY A 27 -2.69 -3.57 -1.66
C GLY A 27 -3.99 -4.23 -1.22
N SER A 28 -3.90 -5.50 -0.83
CA SER A 28 -5.08 -6.32 -0.55
C SER A 28 -5.76 -6.01 0.77
N VAL A 29 -5.01 -5.59 1.79
CA VAL A 29 -5.61 -5.17 3.07
C VAL A 29 -6.41 -3.87 2.88
N ALA A 30 -5.89 -2.92 2.07
CA ALA A 30 -6.64 -1.72 1.71
C ALA A 30 -7.91 -2.05 0.89
N MET A 31 -7.83 -3.00 -0.03
CA MET A 31 -8.98 -3.47 -0.80
C MET A 31 -10.07 -4.04 0.12
N ASN A 32 -9.69 -4.85 1.12
CA ASN A 32 -10.61 -5.42 2.11
C ASN A 32 -11.35 -4.36 2.95
N TYR A 33 -10.79 -3.18 3.09
CA TYR A 33 -11.47 -2.05 3.74
C TYR A 33 -12.57 -1.45 2.86
N TYR A 34 -12.35 -1.39 1.53
CA TYR A 34 -13.25 -0.69 0.61
C TYR A 34 -14.34 -1.56 -0.01
N ALA A 35 -14.10 -2.87 -0.15
CA ALA A 35 -14.92 -3.76 -0.93
C ALA A 35 -15.04 -5.13 -0.26
N GLN A 36 -15.60 -6.12 -0.96
CA GLN A 36 -15.75 -7.46 -0.39
C GLN A 36 -14.39 -8.06 -0.02
N PRO A 37 -14.18 -8.42 1.26
CA PRO A 37 -12.90 -8.94 1.71
C PRO A 37 -12.54 -10.30 1.08
N ARG A 38 -11.24 -10.49 0.85
CA ARG A 38 -10.63 -11.79 0.56
C ARG A 38 -9.44 -12.06 1.47
N MET A 39 -9.08 -13.32 1.61
CA MET A 39 -7.92 -13.70 2.42
C MET A 39 -6.63 -13.09 1.83
N THR A 40 -5.83 -12.50 2.69
CA THR A 40 -4.48 -12.01 2.40
C THR A 40 -3.64 -12.13 3.67
N ARG A 41 -2.34 -12.37 3.51
CA ARG A 41 -1.40 -12.45 4.63
C ARG A 41 -0.33 -11.36 4.59
N ASP A 42 -0.19 -10.69 3.45
CA ASP A 42 0.81 -9.65 3.28
C ASP A 42 0.16 -8.28 3.51
N ILE A 43 0.88 -7.42 4.22
CA ILE A 43 0.51 -6.02 4.43
C ILE A 43 1.37 -5.19 3.48
N ASP A 44 0.74 -4.40 2.63
CA ASP A 44 1.43 -3.54 1.66
C ASP A 44 1.39 -2.09 2.13
N LEU A 45 2.55 -1.46 2.30
CA LEU A 45 2.69 -0.06 2.67
C LEU A 45 3.50 0.72 1.64
N VAL A 46 3.10 1.95 1.37
CA VAL A 46 3.99 2.96 0.79
C VAL A 46 4.53 3.80 1.93
N VAL A 47 5.86 3.96 2.00
CA VAL A 47 6.54 4.69 3.08
C VAL A 47 7.35 5.85 2.50
N SER A 48 7.24 7.03 3.11
CA SER A 48 8.06 8.20 2.74
C SER A 48 9.30 8.22 3.63
N LEU A 49 10.36 7.56 3.16
CA LEU A 49 11.64 7.45 3.84
C LEU A 49 12.76 8.07 3.01
N ASN A 50 13.71 8.69 3.69
CA ASN A 50 14.94 9.22 3.12
C ASN A 50 16.18 8.69 3.89
N GLU A 51 17.36 8.93 3.34
CA GLU A 51 18.60 8.39 3.88
C GLU A 51 18.92 8.85 5.32
N THR A 52 18.46 10.02 5.73
CA THR A 52 18.71 10.53 7.10
C THR A 52 17.89 9.83 8.16
N GLN A 53 16.85 9.09 7.77
CA GLN A 53 15.93 8.38 8.67
C GLN A 53 16.27 6.88 8.82
N ILE A 54 17.27 6.37 8.11
CA ILE A 54 17.62 4.94 8.07
C ILE A 54 17.91 4.38 9.47
N GLU A 55 18.76 5.02 10.24
CA GLU A 55 19.16 4.54 11.56
C GLU A 55 18.00 4.62 12.57
N GLU A 56 17.14 5.61 12.45
CA GLU A 56 15.92 5.70 13.24
C GLU A 56 14.96 4.57 12.88
N PHE A 57 14.77 4.32 11.59
CA PHE A 57 13.94 3.23 11.11
C PHE A 57 14.43 1.86 11.62
N PHE A 58 15.74 1.61 11.60
CA PHE A 58 16.28 0.37 12.16
C PHE A 58 15.94 0.21 13.64
N ARG A 59 16.16 1.24 14.46
CA ARG A 59 15.84 1.22 15.90
C ARG A 59 14.36 0.98 16.20
N LEU A 60 13.47 1.42 15.31
CA LEU A 60 12.03 1.21 15.47
C LEU A 60 11.63 -0.25 15.34
N PHE A 61 12.33 -1.02 14.51
CA PHE A 61 11.86 -2.35 14.10
C PHE A 61 12.78 -3.50 14.53
N GLU A 62 14.07 -3.29 14.77
CA GLU A 62 15.07 -4.35 14.99
C GLU A 62 14.79 -5.30 16.17
N SER A 63 14.00 -4.89 17.16
CA SER A 63 13.70 -5.72 18.33
C SER A 63 12.68 -6.81 18.07
N GLU A 64 11.73 -6.58 17.15
CA GLU A 64 10.57 -7.45 16.94
C GLU A 64 10.34 -7.83 15.48
N TYR A 65 11.11 -7.24 14.56
CA TYR A 65 11.01 -7.50 13.12
C TYR A 65 12.35 -7.94 12.55
N TYR A 66 12.30 -8.97 11.72
CA TYR A 66 13.42 -9.34 10.87
C TYR A 66 13.41 -8.52 9.58
N PHE A 67 14.55 -7.97 9.19
CA PHE A 67 14.78 -7.31 7.90
C PHE A 67 16.27 -7.28 7.56
N ASP A 68 16.59 -7.20 6.29
CA ASP A 68 17.95 -7.02 5.81
C ASP A 68 18.31 -5.53 5.74
N ARG A 69 19.22 -5.08 6.61
CA ARG A 69 19.63 -3.66 6.68
C ARG A 69 20.22 -3.15 5.36
N GLN A 70 20.97 -3.98 4.62
CA GLN A 70 21.56 -3.59 3.34
C GLN A 70 20.46 -3.41 2.29
N ASN A 71 19.48 -4.32 2.25
CA ASN A 71 18.34 -4.21 1.36
C ASN A 71 17.50 -2.97 1.66
N VAL A 72 17.22 -2.67 2.93
CA VAL A 72 16.49 -1.46 3.33
C VAL A 72 17.22 -0.20 2.88
N THR A 73 18.53 -0.10 3.16
CA THR A 73 19.37 1.04 2.76
C THR A 73 19.34 1.23 1.23
N HIS A 74 19.53 0.14 0.49
CA HIS A 74 19.49 0.16 -0.96
C HIS A 74 18.10 0.54 -1.52
N ALA A 75 17.04 0.00 -0.91
CA ALA A 75 15.67 0.33 -1.32
C ALA A 75 15.36 1.81 -1.08
N ILE A 76 15.81 2.40 0.01
CA ILE A 76 15.60 3.83 0.30
C ILE A 76 16.33 4.69 -0.74
N SER A 77 17.60 4.42 -1.03
CA SER A 77 18.40 5.20 -2.00
C SER A 77 17.85 5.14 -3.42
N ARG A 78 17.27 4.00 -3.83
CA ARG A 78 16.71 3.79 -5.18
C ARG A 78 15.19 3.91 -5.25
N ARG A 79 14.52 4.27 -4.16
CA ARG A 79 13.06 4.26 -4.05
C ARG A 79 12.46 2.91 -4.48
N GLY A 80 13.08 1.83 -3.99
CA GLY A 80 12.71 0.45 -4.24
C GLY A 80 11.70 -0.10 -3.26
N MET A 81 11.82 -1.38 -2.96
CA MET A 81 10.97 -2.12 -2.03
C MET A 81 11.84 -2.95 -1.09
N PHE A 82 11.40 -3.08 0.15
CA PHE A 82 11.97 -3.97 1.16
C PHE A 82 10.86 -4.59 2.02
N ASN A 83 11.19 -5.58 2.82
CA ASN A 83 10.23 -6.30 3.63
C ASN A 83 10.62 -6.23 5.11
N LEU A 84 9.60 -6.15 5.97
CA LEU A 84 9.69 -6.45 7.40
C LEU A 84 8.92 -7.75 7.65
N ILE A 85 9.42 -8.61 8.54
CA ILE A 85 8.72 -9.82 8.96
C ILE A 85 8.62 -9.77 10.49
N HIS A 86 7.40 -9.74 11.03
CA HIS A 86 7.22 -9.80 12.48
C HIS A 86 7.69 -11.15 13.00
N SER A 87 8.60 -11.16 13.98
CA SER A 87 9.35 -12.37 14.39
C SER A 87 8.45 -13.46 14.95
N ASP A 88 7.46 -13.11 15.76
CA ASP A 88 6.58 -14.10 16.40
C ASP A 88 5.38 -14.48 15.53
N ALA A 89 4.70 -13.51 14.92
CA ALA A 89 3.51 -13.76 14.10
C ALA A 89 3.84 -14.28 12.69
N VAL A 90 5.10 -14.15 12.25
CA VAL A 90 5.58 -14.51 10.90
C VAL A 90 4.73 -13.86 9.79
N ILE A 91 4.31 -12.61 10.03
CA ILE A 91 3.54 -11.80 9.10
C ILE A 91 4.48 -10.83 8.39
N LYS A 92 4.38 -10.80 7.06
CA LYS A 92 5.21 -9.96 6.20
C LYS A 92 4.55 -8.61 5.94
N VAL A 93 5.36 -7.56 5.99
CA VAL A 93 5.00 -6.19 5.60
C VAL A 93 5.89 -5.78 4.44
N ASP A 94 5.30 -5.59 3.27
CA ASP A 94 5.97 -5.11 2.06
C ASP A 94 5.96 -3.58 2.06
N CYS A 95 7.14 -2.98 2.16
CA CYS A 95 7.32 -1.53 2.20
C CYS A 95 7.87 -1.03 0.86
N VAL A 96 7.07 -0.29 0.11
CA VAL A 96 7.48 0.40 -1.11
C VAL A 96 7.87 1.82 -0.75
N VAL A 97 9.11 2.22 -1.04
CA VAL A 97 9.55 3.61 -0.84
C VAL A 97 8.85 4.52 -1.85
N LEU A 98 8.25 5.61 -1.37
CA LEU A 98 7.48 6.56 -2.17
C LEU A 98 8.26 7.01 -3.41
N LYS A 99 7.72 6.73 -4.59
CA LYS A 99 8.32 7.09 -5.89
C LYS A 99 8.23 8.60 -6.14
N SER A 100 9.14 9.13 -6.95
CA SER A 100 9.22 10.56 -7.29
C SER A 100 8.30 10.99 -8.45
N SER A 101 7.64 10.05 -9.14
CA SER A 101 6.73 10.42 -10.24
C SER A 101 5.54 11.25 -9.75
N ALA A 102 5.10 12.19 -10.57
CA ALA A 102 4.00 13.11 -10.21
C ALA A 102 2.75 12.38 -9.73
N TYR A 103 2.35 11.30 -10.43
CA TYR A 103 1.19 10.51 -10.03
C TYR A 103 1.37 9.86 -8.64
N ARG A 104 2.52 9.26 -8.36
CA ARG A 104 2.78 8.61 -7.05
C ARG A 104 2.81 9.60 -5.90
N GLN A 105 3.28 10.81 -6.13
CA GLN A 105 3.23 11.90 -5.15
C GLN A 105 1.77 12.36 -4.91
N GLU A 106 0.98 12.48 -5.96
CA GLU A 106 -0.43 12.82 -5.88
C GLU A 106 -1.24 11.73 -5.16
N GLU A 107 -1.07 10.46 -5.54
CA GLU A 107 -1.66 9.29 -4.86
C GLU A 107 -1.38 9.33 -3.35
N PHE A 108 -0.13 9.54 -2.98
CA PHE A 108 0.28 9.61 -1.58
C PHE A 108 -0.30 10.83 -0.84
N ALA A 109 -0.37 11.98 -1.48
CA ALA A 109 -0.98 13.18 -0.92
C ALA A 109 -2.51 13.04 -0.71
N ARG A 110 -3.18 12.24 -1.54
CA ARG A 110 -4.62 11.95 -1.45
C ARG A 110 -4.98 10.87 -0.42
N ARG A 111 -3.97 10.24 0.24
CA ARG A 111 -4.24 9.28 1.31
C ARG A 111 -5.10 9.93 2.40
N ARG A 112 -5.86 9.13 3.08
CA ARG A 112 -6.74 9.59 4.16
C ARG A 112 -6.57 8.75 5.42
N GLN A 113 -6.81 9.37 6.56
CA GLN A 113 -6.80 8.68 7.84
C GLN A 113 -8.15 7.98 8.05
N ILE A 114 -8.09 6.73 8.46
CA ILE A 114 -9.27 5.92 8.79
C ILE A 114 -9.14 5.33 10.19
N ASN A 115 -10.31 4.99 10.78
CA ASN A 115 -10.36 4.14 11.96
C ASN A 115 -10.48 2.68 11.49
N LEU A 116 -9.56 1.84 11.94
CA LEU A 116 -9.55 0.41 11.66
C LEU A 116 -9.62 -0.34 13.00
N GLY A 117 -10.85 -0.72 13.39
CA GLY A 117 -11.09 -1.23 14.74
C GLY A 117 -10.81 -0.15 15.80
N ASP A 118 -9.84 -0.39 16.67
CA ASP A 118 -9.47 0.47 17.80
C ASP A 118 -8.25 1.39 17.54
N PHE A 119 -7.74 1.44 16.30
CA PHE A 119 -6.61 2.29 15.94
C PHE A 119 -6.85 3.07 14.66
N LYS A 120 -6.04 4.11 14.47
CA LYS A 120 -6.02 4.92 13.22
C LYS A 120 -4.86 4.51 12.35
N THR A 121 -5.08 4.56 11.04
CA THR A 121 -4.03 4.37 10.04
C THR A 121 -4.30 5.20 8.80
N TRP A 122 -3.30 5.36 7.94
CA TRP A 122 -3.42 6.06 6.67
C TRP A 122 -3.64 5.05 5.56
N ILE A 123 -4.61 5.29 4.69
CA ILE A 123 -4.97 4.40 3.58
C ILE A 123 -5.01 5.15 2.26
N VAL A 124 -4.61 4.48 1.20
CA VAL A 124 -4.77 4.95 -0.19
C VAL A 124 -6.25 5.24 -0.49
N SER A 125 -6.55 6.23 -1.34
CA SER A 125 -7.93 6.41 -1.81
C SER A 125 -8.39 5.18 -2.62
N ARG A 126 -9.70 4.95 -2.65
CA ARG A 126 -10.26 3.84 -3.45
C ARG A 126 -9.89 3.95 -4.92
N GLU A 127 -10.03 5.12 -5.49
CA GLU A 127 -9.73 5.41 -6.89
C GLU A 127 -8.25 5.16 -7.21
N ASP A 128 -7.36 5.63 -6.35
CA ASP A 128 -5.92 5.41 -6.53
C ASP A 128 -5.54 3.94 -6.33
N LEU A 129 -6.24 3.19 -5.46
CA LEU A 129 -6.06 1.75 -5.32
C LEU A 129 -6.48 1.01 -6.60
N ILE A 130 -7.63 1.39 -7.20
CA ILE A 130 -8.07 0.85 -8.50
C ILE A 130 -7.02 1.10 -9.57
N LEU A 131 -6.53 2.33 -9.68
CA LEU A 131 -5.51 2.71 -10.66
C LEU A 131 -4.19 1.95 -10.46
N SER A 132 -3.76 1.77 -9.21
CA SER A 132 -2.57 0.97 -8.89
C SER A 132 -2.73 -0.50 -9.28
N LYS A 133 -3.90 -1.10 -9.02
CA LYS A 133 -4.19 -2.49 -9.41
C LYS A 133 -4.26 -2.66 -10.93
N LEU A 134 -4.88 -1.72 -11.64
CA LEU A 134 -4.88 -1.70 -13.11
C LEU A 134 -3.46 -1.59 -13.68
N PHE A 135 -2.63 -0.72 -13.10
CA PHE A 135 -1.25 -0.54 -13.52
C PHE A 135 -0.44 -1.84 -13.40
N TRP A 136 -0.59 -2.57 -12.29
CA TRP A 136 0.04 -3.88 -12.12
C TRP A 136 -0.56 -4.97 -13.04
N ALA A 137 -1.88 -4.96 -13.24
CA ALA A 137 -2.55 -5.93 -14.11
C ALA A 137 -2.22 -5.75 -15.57
N ARG A 138 -1.95 -4.53 -16.04
CA ARG A 138 -1.60 -4.21 -17.44
C ARG A 138 -0.47 -5.09 -17.96
N ASP A 139 0.58 -5.25 -17.16
CA ASP A 139 1.80 -5.94 -17.58
C ASP A 139 1.76 -7.44 -17.19
N SER A 140 1.16 -7.77 -16.05
CA SER A 140 1.09 -9.13 -15.51
C SER A 140 -0.10 -9.95 -16.01
N LYS A 141 -1.15 -9.29 -16.55
CA LYS A 141 -2.47 -9.88 -16.87
C LYS A 141 -3.05 -10.73 -15.74
N SER A 142 -2.82 -10.29 -14.50
CA SER A 142 -3.24 -11.00 -13.30
C SER A 142 -4.76 -10.93 -13.14
N GLU A 143 -5.45 -12.07 -13.30
CA GLU A 143 -6.89 -12.20 -13.06
C GLU A 143 -7.28 -11.82 -11.62
N MET A 144 -6.41 -12.07 -10.66
CA MET A 144 -6.65 -11.67 -9.27
C MET A 144 -6.71 -10.14 -9.15
N GLN A 145 -5.80 -9.40 -9.78
CA GLN A 145 -5.82 -7.93 -9.76
C GLN A 145 -7.04 -7.37 -10.49
N LEU A 146 -7.43 -7.97 -11.62
CA LEU A 146 -8.64 -7.58 -12.35
C LEU A 146 -9.91 -7.87 -11.54
N GLY A 147 -9.97 -9.01 -10.85
CA GLY A 147 -11.05 -9.34 -9.92
C GLY A 147 -11.17 -8.36 -8.77
N ASP A 148 -10.03 -7.93 -8.19
CA ASP A 148 -9.99 -6.90 -7.16
C ASP A 148 -10.51 -5.55 -7.70
N VAL A 149 -10.16 -5.18 -8.94
CA VAL A 149 -10.67 -3.96 -9.60
C VAL A 149 -12.18 -4.01 -9.77
N ARG A 150 -12.74 -5.11 -10.30
CA ARG A 150 -14.19 -5.29 -10.43
C ARG A 150 -14.90 -5.14 -9.07
N ASN A 151 -14.33 -5.75 -8.04
CA ASN A 151 -14.85 -5.66 -6.68
C ASN A 151 -14.85 -4.21 -6.14
N LEU A 152 -13.78 -3.46 -6.36
CA LEU A 152 -13.68 -2.06 -5.96
C LEU A 152 -14.63 -1.15 -6.74
N LEU A 153 -14.84 -1.41 -8.03
CA LEU A 153 -15.77 -0.66 -8.91
C LEU A 153 -17.25 -0.94 -8.61
N SER A 154 -17.57 -2.01 -7.88
CA SER A 154 -18.97 -2.34 -7.51
C SER A 154 -19.62 -1.34 -6.55
N THR A 155 -18.88 -0.39 -6.04
CA THR A 155 -19.33 0.68 -5.15
C THR A 155 -19.04 2.05 -5.75
N ASP A 156 -19.67 3.11 -5.23
CA ASP A 156 -19.52 4.45 -5.74
C ASP A 156 -18.05 4.91 -5.78
N CYS A 157 -17.61 5.31 -6.98
CA CYS A 157 -16.28 5.84 -7.26
C CYS A 157 -16.38 7.16 -8.01
N ASP A 158 -15.38 8.02 -7.85
CA ASP A 158 -15.23 9.21 -8.71
C ASP A 158 -14.74 8.77 -10.10
N MET A 159 -15.69 8.50 -10.98
CA MET A 159 -15.42 8.02 -12.34
C MET A 159 -14.73 9.07 -13.23
N GLU A 160 -14.94 10.37 -12.96
CA GLU A 160 -14.24 11.43 -13.70
C GLU A 160 -12.75 11.41 -13.37
N TYR A 161 -12.42 11.36 -12.09
CA TYR A 161 -11.04 11.21 -11.62
C TYR A 161 -10.40 9.92 -12.16
N LEU A 162 -11.08 8.79 -12.03
CA LEU A 162 -10.58 7.49 -12.50
C LEU A 162 -10.23 7.52 -13.99
N ARG A 163 -11.15 7.98 -14.85
CA ARG A 163 -10.91 8.04 -16.30
C ARG A 163 -9.80 9.02 -16.67
N SER A 164 -9.74 10.17 -16.01
CA SER A 164 -8.68 11.15 -16.21
C SER A 164 -7.30 10.57 -15.89
N ARG A 165 -7.15 9.92 -14.73
CA ARG A 165 -5.86 9.36 -14.29
C ARG A 165 -5.51 8.06 -15.01
N ALA A 166 -6.48 7.23 -15.39
CA ALA A 166 -6.27 6.04 -16.18
C ALA A 166 -5.58 6.36 -17.53
N LYS A 167 -5.98 7.46 -18.19
CA LYS A 167 -5.30 7.94 -19.41
C LYS A 167 -3.84 8.30 -19.15
N THR A 168 -3.57 9.04 -18.07
CA THR A 168 -2.19 9.41 -17.68
C THR A 168 -1.31 8.19 -17.43
N LEU A 169 -1.88 7.14 -16.83
CA LEU A 169 -1.20 5.89 -16.52
C LEU A 169 -1.21 4.86 -17.68
N LYS A 170 -1.90 5.18 -18.79
CA LYS A 170 -2.07 4.28 -19.95
C LYS A 170 -2.73 2.94 -19.55
N VAL A 171 -3.77 3.02 -18.73
CA VAL A 171 -4.61 1.90 -18.30
C VAL A 171 -6.10 2.15 -18.60
N ASP A 172 -6.41 3.19 -19.35
CA ASP A 172 -7.77 3.58 -19.72
C ASP A 172 -8.49 2.50 -20.54
N ALA A 173 -7.81 1.88 -21.51
CA ALA A 173 -8.39 0.78 -22.29
C ALA A 173 -8.80 -0.40 -21.38
N LEU A 174 -7.94 -0.77 -20.42
CA LEU A 174 -8.22 -1.85 -19.47
C LEU A 174 -9.36 -1.49 -18.51
N LEU A 175 -9.44 -0.22 -18.09
CA LEU A 175 -10.54 0.27 -17.25
C LEU A 175 -11.88 0.18 -18.00
N GLU A 176 -11.96 0.64 -19.26
CA GLU A 176 -13.20 0.59 -20.04
C GLU A 176 -13.60 -0.85 -20.43
N GLU A 177 -12.64 -1.76 -20.62
CA GLU A 177 -12.91 -3.18 -20.81
C GLU A 177 -13.64 -3.77 -19.60
N ILE A 178 -13.14 -3.50 -18.36
CA ILE A 178 -13.76 -3.97 -17.13
C ILE A 178 -15.15 -3.35 -16.90
N LEU A 179 -15.34 -2.07 -17.26
CA LEU A 179 -16.61 -1.39 -17.11
C LEU A 179 -17.66 -1.87 -18.13
N GLY A 180 -17.25 -2.45 -19.23
CA GLY A 180 -18.12 -2.98 -20.29
C GLY A 180 -18.57 -4.44 -20.08
N GLU A 181 -18.01 -5.13 -19.12
CA GLU A 181 -18.41 -6.49 -18.71
C GLU A 181 -19.68 -6.49 -17.84
#